data_a5e9a5390b4cb86b19ceb01597d83db4
#
_entry.id   a5e9a5390b4cb86b19ceb01597d83db4
#
_cell.length_a   1.000
_cell.length_b   1.000
_cell.length_c   1.000
_cell.angle_alpha   90.00
_cell.angle_beta   90.00
_cell.angle_gamma   90.00
#
_symmetry.space_group_name_H-M   'P 1'
#
loop_
_entity.id
_entity.type
_entity.pdbx_description
1 polymer ?
#
loop_
_entity_poly.entity_id
_entity_poly.type
_entity_poly.pdbx_seq_one_letter_code
_entity_poly.pdbx_strand_id
1 'polypeptide(L)'
;MYRKLEDFILEWEKNCAGTLSIIESITEEKKNVSIVEGHSSLEWLSWHLTTAPAYFCGLAGLNLELDLNPANTPATINEIKEAYKAVSQKVVEVAKNNLSDEKLLTNADMHGQATPIGSILRLFVDHQTHHRAQMQVLLRQAGLNVPGVMGPTKEMRSK
;
A
#
# COMPACT_ATOMS: atom_id res chain seq x y z
N MET A 1 -14.18 -5.29 8.37
CA MET A 1 -13.89 -4.52 9.62
C MET A 1 -13.02 -5.38 10.52
N TYR A 2 -11.86 -4.86 10.92
CA TYR A 2 -11.03 -5.50 11.95
C TYR A 2 -11.64 -5.28 13.32
N ARG A 3 -11.60 -6.32 14.17
CA ARG A 3 -12.04 -6.31 15.58
C ARG A 3 -10.89 -6.64 16.54
N LYS A 4 -9.80 -7.17 15.99
CA LYS A 4 -8.55 -7.45 16.68
C LYS A 4 -7.44 -6.66 16.01
N LEU A 5 -6.63 -5.98 16.81
CA LEU A 5 -5.49 -5.22 16.32
C LEU A 5 -4.46 -6.13 15.67
N GLU A 6 -4.25 -7.31 16.24
CA GLU A 6 -3.32 -8.30 15.72
C GLU A 6 -3.69 -8.76 14.31
N ASP A 7 -5.00 -8.98 14.01
CA ASP A 7 -5.47 -9.35 12.67
C ASP A 7 -5.12 -8.29 11.63
N PHE A 8 -5.29 -7.00 11.98
CA PHE A 8 -4.88 -5.91 11.12
C PHE A 8 -3.37 -5.92 10.87
N ILE A 9 -2.56 -6.04 11.92
CA ILE A 9 -1.11 -6.00 11.81
C ILE A 9 -0.60 -7.15 10.94
N LEU A 10 -1.05 -8.38 11.18
CA LEU A 10 -0.65 -9.55 10.39
C LEU A 10 -1.05 -9.41 8.91
N GLU A 11 -2.26 -8.93 8.64
CA GLU A 11 -2.72 -8.72 7.27
C GLU A 11 -1.98 -7.55 6.59
N TRP A 12 -1.69 -6.47 7.32
CA TRP A 12 -0.90 -5.34 6.83
C TRP A 12 0.51 -5.77 6.44
N GLU A 13 1.25 -6.46 7.32
CA GLU A 13 2.61 -6.96 7.06
C GLU A 13 2.65 -7.85 5.82
N LYS A 14 1.68 -8.76 5.66
CA LYS A 14 1.54 -9.62 4.48
C LYS A 14 1.29 -8.80 3.22
N ASN A 15 0.41 -7.80 3.28
CA ASN A 15 0.12 -6.92 2.16
C ASN A 15 1.34 -6.08 1.76
N CYS A 16 2.08 -5.56 2.74
CA CYS A 16 3.31 -4.79 2.50
C CYS A 16 4.37 -5.63 1.79
N ALA A 17 4.59 -6.86 2.24
CA ALA A 17 5.54 -7.78 1.56
C ALA A 17 5.15 -7.99 0.09
N GLY A 18 3.85 -8.16 -0.19
CA GLY A 18 3.35 -8.30 -1.56
C GLY A 18 3.53 -7.04 -2.40
N THR A 19 3.27 -5.86 -1.84
CA THR A 19 3.47 -4.59 -2.56
C THR A 19 4.96 -4.34 -2.82
N LEU A 20 5.81 -4.61 -1.83
CA LEU A 20 7.25 -4.45 -1.95
C LEU A 20 7.82 -5.34 -3.07
N SER A 21 7.38 -6.61 -3.17
CA SER A 21 7.82 -7.51 -4.23
C SER A 21 7.45 -7.01 -5.63
N ILE A 22 6.33 -6.31 -5.77
CA ILE A 22 5.91 -5.67 -7.03
C ILE A 22 6.80 -4.46 -7.33
N ILE A 23 7.04 -3.58 -6.37
CA ILE A 23 7.94 -2.41 -6.55
C ILE A 23 9.35 -2.89 -6.95
N GLU A 24 9.87 -3.93 -6.31
CA GLU A 24 11.18 -4.53 -6.62
C GLU A 24 11.27 -5.15 -8.02
N SER A 25 10.14 -5.46 -8.65
CA SER A 25 10.09 -5.98 -10.02
C SER A 25 10.13 -4.87 -11.08
N ILE A 26 10.04 -3.61 -10.69
CA ILE A 26 10.05 -2.46 -11.62
C ILE A 26 11.49 -2.07 -11.92
N THR A 27 11.84 -1.92 -13.21
CA THR A 27 13.14 -1.36 -13.62
C THR A 27 13.01 0.13 -13.92
N GLU A 28 14.11 0.89 -13.83
CA GLU A 28 14.10 2.32 -14.07
C GLU A 28 13.63 2.66 -15.51
N GLU A 29 13.98 1.81 -16.51
CA GLU A 29 13.59 2.00 -17.90
C GLU A 29 12.08 1.78 -18.12
N LYS A 30 11.42 1.04 -17.24
CA LYS A 30 10.00 0.66 -17.37
C LYS A 30 9.08 1.34 -16.35
N LYS A 31 9.60 2.16 -15.45
CA LYS A 31 8.82 2.79 -14.38
C LYS A 31 7.67 3.68 -14.89
N ASN A 32 7.81 4.25 -16.09
CA ASN A 32 6.80 5.12 -16.70
C ASN A 32 5.74 4.38 -17.52
N VAL A 33 5.75 3.03 -17.53
CA VAL A 33 4.70 2.26 -18.22
C VAL A 33 3.36 2.48 -17.55
N SER A 34 2.37 2.87 -18.35
CA SER A 34 0.96 3.06 -17.98
C SER A 34 0.05 2.32 -18.95
N ILE A 35 -1.22 2.15 -18.61
CA ILE A 35 -2.18 1.42 -19.47
C ILE A 35 -2.44 2.15 -20.79
N VAL A 36 -2.50 3.47 -20.72
CA VAL A 36 -2.58 4.41 -21.87
C VAL A 36 -1.87 5.69 -21.48
N GLU A 37 -1.54 6.52 -22.45
CA GLU A 37 -0.90 7.82 -22.22
C GLU A 37 -1.72 8.70 -21.26
N GLY A 38 -1.05 9.37 -20.33
CA GLY A 38 -1.67 10.22 -19.32
C GLY A 38 -2.31 9.51 -18.12
N HIS A 39 -2.29 8.16 -18.08
CA HIS A 39 -2.73 7.39 -16.92
C HIS A 39 -1.62 7.10 -15.91
N SER A 40 -2.03 6.59 -14.73
CA SER A 40 -1.13 6.21 -13.64
C SER A 40 -0.09 5.18 -14.09
N SER A 41 1.18 5.55 -13.99
CA SER A 41 2.32 4.68 -14.30
C SER A 41 2.68 3.77 -13.13
N LEU A 42 3.58 2.81 -13.37
CA LEU A 42 4.17 1.98 -12.30
C LEU A 42 4.84 2.83 -11.22
N GLU A 43 5.60 3.87 -11.60
CA GLU A 43 6.22 4.82 -10.66
C GLU A 43 5.16 5.57 -9.84
N TRP A 44 4.15 6.13 -10.52
CA TRP A 44 3.08 6.86 -9.85
C TRP A 44 2.31 5.97 -8.86
N LEU A 45 1.93 4.75 -9.26
CA LEU A 45 1.24 3.80 -8.41
C LEU A 45 2.09 3.39 -7.20
N SER A 46 3.40 3.19 -7.40
CA SER A 46 4.33 2.87 -6.32
C SER A 46 4.39 3.99 -5.29
N TRP A 47 4.48 5.26 -5.75
CA TRP A 47 4.50 6.41 -4.85
C TRP A 47 3.15 6.65 -4.19
N HIS A 48 2.06 6.46 -4.93
CA HIS A 48 0.71 6.54 -4.38
C HIS A 48 0.51 5.53 -3.23
N LEU A 49 0.93 4.27 -3.40
CA LEU A 49 0.85 3.26 -2.34
C LEU A 49 1.79 3.56 -1.16
N THR A 50 2.87 4.30 -1.38
CA THR A 50 3.79 4.74 -0.33
C THR A 50 3.20 5.89 0.49
N THR A 51 2.46 6.80 -0.13
CA THR A 51 1.93 8.01 0.53
C THR A 51 0.52 7.83 1.10
N ALA A 52 -0.30 6.96 0.51
CA ALA A 52 -1.66 6.67 0.95
C ALA A 52 -1.79 6.25 2.43
N PRO A 53 -0.81 5.54 3.05
CA PRO A 53 -0.84 5.23 4.48
C PRO A 53 -1.03 6.45 5.38
N ALA A 54 -0.43 7.60 5.05
CA ALA A 54 -0.59 8.81 5.85
C ALA A 54 -2.06 9.28 5.89
N TYR A 55 -2.76 9.19 4.77
CA TYR A 55 -4.18 9.53 4.68
C TYR A 55 -5.06 8.59 5.52
N PHE A 56 -4.94 7.27 5.34
CA PHE A 56 -5.76 6.30 6.06
C PHE A 56 -5.45 6.25 7.56
N CYS A 57 -4.19 6.36 7.94
CA CYS A 57 -3.78 6.50 9.33
C CYS A 57 -4.37 7.78 9.94
N GLY A 58 -4.33 8.90 9.23
CA GLY A 58 -4.96 10.15 9.67
C GLY A 58 -6.46 10.00 9.93
N LEU A 59 -7.20 9.33 9.04
CA LEU A 59 -8.63 9.01 9.26
C LEU A 59 -8.84 8.12 10.48
N ALA A 60 -7.92 7.22 10.79
CA ALA A 60 -7.96 6.38 11.98
C ALA A 60 -7.46 7.07 13.26
N GLY A 61 -7.11 8.37 13.19
CA GLY A 61 -6.57 9.15 14.31
C GLY A 61 -5.11 8.83 14.65
N LEU A 62 -4.35 8.28 13.68
CA LEU A 62 -2.94 7.99 13.81
C LEU A 62 -2.10 9.02 13.04
N ASN A 63 -0.96 9.42 13.61
CA ASN A 63 0.01 10.27 12.93
C ASN A 63 1.29 9.47 12.65
N LEU A 64 1.68 9.38 11.39
CA LEU A 64 2.91 8.67 10.99
C LEU A 64 4.17 9.49 11.25
N GLU A 65 4.06 10.82 11.45
CA GLU A 65 5.22 11.72 11.63
C GLU A 65 6.28 11.57 10.54
N LEU A 66 5.84 11.34 9.30
CA LEU A 66 6.68 11.22 8.12
C LEU A 66 6.33 12.33 7.13
N ASP A 67 7.35 12.96 6.55
CA ASP A 67 7.16 13.93 5.47
C ASP A 67 6.91 13.19 4.14
N LEU A 68 5.63 12.89 3.90
CA LEU A 68 5.15 12.16 2.72
C LEU A 68 4.30 13.09 1.86
N ASN A 69 4.94 13.76 0.91
CA ASN A 69 4.22 14.61 -0.04
C ASN A 69 3.90 13.84 -1.32
N PRO A 70 2.61 13.56 -1.64
CA PRO A 70 2.23 12.84 -2.86
C PRO A 70 2.69 13.53 -4.15
N ALA A 71 2.90 14.85 -4.13
CA ALA A 71 3.37 15.61 -5.29
C ALA A 71 4.88 15.49 -5.54
N ASN A 72 5.65 15.00 -4.57
CA ASN A 72 7.10 14.90 -4.64
C ASN A 72 7.54 13.45 -4.83
N THR A 73 7.30 12.90 -6.01
CA THR A 73 7.75 11.52 -6.33
C THR A 73 9.28 11.47 -6.34
N PRO A 74 9.92 10.54 -5.62
CA PRO A 74 11.36 10.32 -5.69
C PRO A 74 11.85 10.00 -7.12
N ALA A 75 13.11 10.30 -7.41
CA ALA A 75 13.66 10.18 -8.76
C ALA A 75 13.83 8.71 -9.21
N THR A 76 14.00 7.78 -8.27
CA THR A 76 14.29 6.37 -8.57
C THR A 76 13.31 5.42 -7.88
N ILE A 77 13.09 4.25 -8.50
CA ILE A 77 12.30 3.17 -7.91
C ILE A 77 12.93 2.67 -6.60
N ASN A 78 14.25 2.70 -6.49
CA ASN A 78 14.92 2.30 -5.25
C ASN A 78 14.60 3.24 -4.08
N GLU A 79 14.54 4.55 -4.31
CA GLU A 79 14.13 5.53 -3.29
C GLU A 79 12.68 5.30 -2.87
N ILE A 80 11.77 5.06 -3.81
CA ILE A 80 10.36 4.72 -3.52
C ILE A 80 10.27 3.44 -2.69
N LYS A 81 11.04 2.41 -3.05
CA LYS A 81 11.11 1.13 -2.32
C LYS A 81 11.53 1.33 -0.86
N GLU A 82 12.60 2.08 -0.62
CA GLU A 82 13.07 2.33 0.75
C GLU A 82 12.07 3.19 1.56
N ALA A 83 11.44 4.19 0.92
CA ALA A 83 10.36 4.95 1.54
C ALA A 83 9.17 4.05 1.89
N TYR A 84 8.76 3.15 0.99
CA TYR A 84 7.66 2.21 1.24
C TYR A 84 7.96 1.28 2.43
N LYS A 85 9.19 0.76 2.56
CA LYS A 85 9.62 -0.04 3.71
C LYS A 85 9.49 0.74 5.01
N ALA A 86 10.00 1.97 5.04
CA ALA A 86 9.96 2.83 6.22
C ALA A 86 8.51 3.12 6.65
N VAL A 87 7.65 3.49 5.69
CA VAL A 87 6.23 3.76 5.95
C VAL A 87 5.51 2.52 6.46
N SER A 88 5.77 1.35 5.84
CA SER A 88 5.13 0.10 6.22
C SER A 88 5.42 -0.29 7.67
N GLN A 89 6.67 -0.11 8.11
CA GLN A 89 7.11 -0.34 9.49
C GLN A 89 6.48 0.69 10.45
N LYS A 90 6.44 1.96 10.04
CA LYS A 90 5.87 3.04 10.87
C LYS A 90 4.38 2.86 11.11
N VAL A 91 3.63 2.35 10.14
CA VAL A 91 2.20 2.00 10.33
C VAL A 91 2.04 0.97 11.46
N VAL A 92 2.86 -0.08 11.48
CA VAL A 92 2.82 -1.10 12.54
C VAL A 92 3.16 -0.49 13.90
N GLU A 93 4.22 0.32 13.96
CA GLU A 93 4.65 0.99 15.19
C GLU A 93 3.54 1.86 15.77
N VAL A 94 2.98 2.80 14.96
CA VAL A 94 1.96 3.72 15.47
C VAL A 94 0.65 3.00 15.78
N ALA A 95 0.29 1.94 15.05
CA ALA A 95 -0.89 1.14 15.34
C ALA A 95 -0.73 0.43 16.70
N LYS A 96 0.40 -0.22 16.97
CA LYS A 96 0.68 -0.89 18.25
C LYS A 96 0.68 0.08 19.43
N ASN A 97 1.18 1.29 19.24
CA ASN A 97 1.29 2.27 20.32
C ASN A 97 -0.03 3.01 20.61
N ASN A 98 -0.95 3.11 19.65
CA ASN A 98 -2.09 4.01 19.74
C ASN A 98 -3.46 3.32 19.58
N LEU A 99 -3.53 2.08 19.14
CA LEU A 99 -4.79 1.34 18.97
C LEU A 99 -4.89 0.17 19.94
N SER A 100 -6.14 -0.20 20.23
CA SER A 100 -6.51 -1.42 20.93
C SER A 100 -7.72 -2.06 20.24
N ASP A 101 -8.09 -3.29 20.61
CA ASP A 101 -9.28 -3.97 20.10
C ASP A 101 -10.55 -3.12 20.32
N GLU A 102 -10.67 -2.51 21.51
CA GLU A 102 -11.81 -1.65 21.85
C GLU A 102 -11.82 -0.39 20.98
N LYS A 103 -10.64 0.20 20.73
CA LYS A 103 -10.53 1.42 19.91
C LYS A 103 -10.89 1.16 18.45
N LEU A 104 -10.64 -0.04 17.93
CA LEU A 104 -11.07 -0.42 16.58
C LEU A 104 -12.59 -0.40 16.39
N LEU A 105 -13.36 -0.55 17.45
CA LEU A 105 -14.82 -0.53 17.45
C LEU A 105 -15.40 0.89 17.58
N THR A 106 -14.59 1.87 17.98
CA THR A 106 -15.03 3.28 18.06
C THR A 106 -15.09 3.92 16.68
N ASN A 107 -15.96 4.91 16.53
CA ASN A 107 -16.11 5.62 15.27
C ASN A 107 -15.10 6.77 15.16
N ALA A 108 -14.58 6.96 13.94
CA ALA A 108 -13.93 8.17 13.49
C ALA A 108 -14.76 8.81 12.37
N ASP A 109 -14.54 10.09 12.10
CA ASP A 109 -15.17 10.76 10.97
C ASP A 109 -14.47 10.38 9.66
N MET A 110 -15.23 9.82 8.74
CA MET A 110 -14.79 9.54 7.37
C MET A 110 -15.69 10.31 6.41
N HIS A 111 -15.30 11.55 6.09
CA HIS A 111 -16.03 12.45 5.20
C HIS A 111 -17.48 12.71 5.64
N GLY A 112 -17.69 13.01 6.92
CA GLY A 112 -19.01 13.25 7.49
C GLY A 112 -19.78 11.99 7.88
N GLN A 113 -19.17 10.80 7.73
CA GLN A 113 -19.76 9.52 8.13
C GLN A 113 -19.03 8.93 9.34
N ALA A 114 -19.78 8.66 10.40
CA ALA A 114 -19.27 7.94 11.57
C ALA A 114 -18.92 6.50 11.18
N THR A 115 -17.63 6.18 11.07
CA THR A 115 -17.13 4.90 10.57
C THR A 115 -16.23 4.26 11.61
N PRO A 116 -16.43 2.96 11.97
CA PRO A 116 -15.54 2.27 12.88
C PRO A 116 -14.09 2.28 12.36
N ILE A 117 -13.13 2.55 13.26
CA ILE A 117 -11.70 2.58 12.90
C ILE A 117 -11.27 1.28 12.23
N GLY A 118 -11.72 0.13 12.74
CA GLY A 118 -11.42 -1.17 12.12
C GLY A 118 -11.95 -1.33 10.68
N SER A 119 -13.01 -0.56 10.30
CA SER A 119 -13.50 -0.52 8.91
C SER A 119 -12.61 0.36 8.04
N ILE A 120 -12.13 1.49 8.57
CA ILE A 120 -11.17 2.37 7.88
C ILE A 120 -9.88 1.61 7.58
N LEU A 121 -9.34 0.87 8.55
CA LEU A 121 -8.14 0.06 8.36
C LEU A 121 -8.37 -1.10 7.37
N ARG A 122 -9.58 -1.67 7.32
CA ARG A 122 -9.92 -2.67 6.29
C ARG A 122 -9.92 -2.05 4.90
N LEU A 123 -10.55 -0.87 4.73
CA LEU A 123 -10.53 -0.13 3.48
C LEU A 123 -9.09 0.23 3.05
N PHE A 124 -8.24 0.56 4.00
CA PHE A 124 -6.83 0.83 3.75
C PHE A 124 -6.10 -0.39 3.13
N VAL A 125 -6.30 -1.58 3.66
CA VAL A 125 -5.73 -2.81 3.10
C VAL A 125 -6.33 -3.14 1.72
N ASP A 126 -7.63 -2.93 1.54
CA ASP A 126 -8.30 -3.12 0.24
C ASP A 126 -7.77 -2.15 -0.82
N HIS A 127 -7.50 -0.89 -0.45
CA HIS A 127 -6.88 0.11 -1.32
C HIS A 127 -5.48 -0.34 -1.81
N GLN A 128 -4.65 -0.88 -0.91
CA GLN A 128 -3.35 -1.46 -1.30
C GLN A 128 -3.55 -2.61 -2.31
N THR A 129 -4.50 -3.48 -2.06
CA THR A 129 -4.80 -4.63 -2.93
C THR A 129 -5.31 -4.19 -4.30
N HIS A 130 -6.16 -3.16 -4.35
CA HIS A 130 -6.71 -2.59 -5.58
C HIS A 130 -5.60 -2.06 -6.52
N HIS A 131 -4.75 -1.18 -6.02
CA HIS A 131 -3.68 -0.59 -6.85
C HIS A 131 -2.56 -1.59 -7.17
N ARG A 132 -2.25 -2.50 -6.27
CA ARG A 132 -1.30 -3.58 -6.52
C ARG A 132 -1.74 -4.49 -7.68
N ALA A 133 -3.04 -4.77 -7.80
CA ALA A 133 -3.57 -5.53 -8.94
C ALA A 133 -3.37 -4.78 -10.27
N GLN A 134 -3.54 -3.46 -10.29
CA GLN A 134 -3.25 -2.62 -11.46
C GLN A 134 -1.76 -2.69 -11.82
N MET A 135 -0.86 -2.61 -10.84
CA MET A 135 0.58 -2.72 -11.08
C MET A 135 0.97 -4.08 -11.69
N GLN A 136 0.34 -5.18 -11.26
CA GLN A 136 0.60 -6.50 -11.85
C GLN A 136 0.22 -6.56 -13.35
N VAL A 137 -0.83 -5.87 -13.76
CA VAL A 137 -1.19 -5.75 -15.19
C VAL A 137 -0.12 -4.96 -15.94
N LEU A 138 0.32 -3.82 -15.38
CA LEU A 138 1.35 -2.97 -16.00
C LEU A 138 2.72 -3.67 -16.09
N LEU A 139 3.10 -4.47 -15.09
CA LEU A 139 4.32 -5.28 -15.14
C LEU A 139 4.28 -6.25 -16.34
N ARG A 140 3.12 -6.90 -16.61
CA ARG A 140 2.96 -7.76 -17.78
C ARG A 140 3.09 -6.99 -19.09
N GLN A 141 2.46 -5.84 -19.19
CA GLN A 141 2.57 -4.97 -20.38
C GLN A 141 4.01 -4.49 -20.60
N ALA A 142 4.74 -4.26 -19.52
CA ALA A 142 6.16 -3.88 -19.56
C ALA A 142 7.10 -5.04 -19.90
N GLY A 143 6.62 -6.30 -19.91
CA GLY A 143 7.45 -7.51 -20.07
C GLY A 143 8.31 -7.81 -18.85
N LEU A 144 7.95 -7.29 -17.66
CA LEU A 144 8.66 -7.49 -16.41
C LEU A 144 8.18 -8.74 -15.66
N ASN A 145 8.98 -9.20 -14.68
CA ASN A 145 8.59 -10.28 -13.81
C ASN A 145 7.35 -9.89 -12.96
N VAL A 146 6.38 -10.82 -12.83
CA VAL A 146 5.16 -10.60 -12.07
C VAL A 146 5.16 -11.52 -10.85
N PRO A 147 5.47 -11.01 -9.64
CA PRO A 147 5.49 -11.82 -8.43
C PRO A 147 4.10 -12.31 -8.04
N GLY A 148 4.03 -13.50 -7.46
CA GLY A 148 2.81 -14.05 -6.89
C GLY A 148 2.53 -13.44 -5.52
N VAL A 149 1.49 -12.62 -5.42
CA VAL A 149 1.13 -11.94 -4.17
C VAL A 149 -0.01 -12.64 -3.43
N MET A 150 -1.08 -13.02 -4.13
CA MET A 150 -2.23 -13.74 -3.55
C MET A 150 -2.30 -15.20 -4.04
N GLY A 151 -1.27 -15.65 -4.73
CA GLY A 151 -1.17 -16.97 -5.31
C GLY A 151 -0.16 -17.00 -6.46
N PRO A 152 0.15 -18.18 -7.01
CA PRO A 152 1.11 -18.28 -8.11
C PRO A 152 0.57 -17.62 -9.37
N THR A 153 1.43 -16.86 -10.04
CA THR A 153 1.14 -16.26 -11.34
C THR A 153 1.30 -17.29 -12.47
N LYS A 154 0.81 -16.96 -13.67
CA LYS A 154 1.04 -17.81 -14.85
C LYS A 154 2.52 -17.98 -15.12
N GLU A 155 3.28 -16.91 -14.99
CA GLU A 155 4.73 -16.83 -15.22
C GLU A 155 5.53 -17.74 -14.27
N MET A 156 5.02 -17.94 -13.05
CA MET A 156 5.63 -18.84 -12.05
C MET A 156 5.36 -20.34 -12.33
N ARG A 157 4.24 -20.63 -13.03
CA ARG A 157 3.83 -22.02 -13.36
C ARG A 157 4.49 -22.55 -14.65
N SER A 158 5.08 -21.66 -15.43
CA SER A 158 5.66 -21.96 -16.75
C SER A 158 7.17 -22.26 -16.67
N LYS A 159 7.72 -22.44 -15.46
CA LYS A 159 9.11 -22.79 -15.21
C LYS A 159 9.26 -24.26 -14.83
#